data_692da5027e2c0f6bf6e502e9808f25b3
#
_entry.id   692da5027e2c0f6bf6e502e9808f25b3
#
_cell.length_a   1.000
_cell.length_b   1.000
_cell.length_c   1.000
_cell.angle_alpha   90.00
_cell.angle_beta   90.00
_cell.angle_gamma   90.00
#
_symmetry.space_group_name_H-M   'P 1'
#
loop_
_entity.id
_entity.type
_entity.pdbx_description
1 polymer ?
#
loop_
_entity_poly.entity_id
_entity_poly.type
_entity_poly.pdbx_seq_one_letter_code
_entity_poly.pdbx_strand_id
1 'polypeptide(L)'
;MAPRLEAPGRPWSAADLRGFPRDNHRYEIVDGALHVSAPLDDDHQLLVEHLTADLRTAVPPGWTVTAAVGVRAGGSYLTPDVTVLRPGTPRAGAWADPGDVALVVEVECPSSRRFDRCVKPGLYADAGIEAFWRIERTSNGPVAHLYNRAAAGHYDLHRSVNPGQCVTAELPYAVQVAPATWTPPAWGGR
;
A
#
# COMPACT_ATOMS: atom_id res chain seq x y z
N MET A 1 -15.39 -21.74 15.52
CA MET A 1 -14.10 -21.80 16.24
C MET A 1 -13.04 -21.31 15.26
N ALA A 2 -12.37 -20.21 15.55
CA ALA A 2 -11.31 -19.71 14.66
C ALA A 2 -10.18 -20.75 14.57
N PRO A 3 -9.62 -21.01 13.39
CA PRO A 3 -8.52 -21.94 13.24
C PRO A 3 -7.32 -21.45 14.07
N ARG A 4 -6.75 -22.34 14.85
CA ARG A 4 -5.56 -22.05 15.64
C ARG A 4 -4.37 -22.01 14.68
N LEU A 5 -3.79 -20.82 14.45
CA LEU A 5 -2.56 -20.70 13.69
C LEU A 5 -1.40 -21.23 14.57
N GLU A 6 -0.86 -22.40 14.22
CA GLU A 6 0.32 -22.93 14.88
C GLU A 6 1.56 -22.41 14.19
N ALA A 7 2.51 -21.90 14.97
CA ALA A 7 3.78 -21.42 14.44
C ALA A 7 4.58 -22.60 13.84
N PRO A 8 5.15 -22.47 12.63
CA PRO A 8 5.71 -23.59 11.89
C PRO A 8 7.10 -24.06 12.40
N GLY A 9 7.60 -23.60 13.54
CA GLY A 9 8.94 -23.92 14.06
C GLY A 9 10.12 -23.42 13.18
N ARG A 10 9.82 -22.67 12.14
CA ARG A 10 10.73 -21.98 11.22
C ARG A 10 10.17 -20.60 10.88
N PRO A 11 10.95 -19.70 10.22
CA PRO A 11 10.39 -18.46 9.68
C PRO A 11 9.19 -18.73 8.76
N TRP A 12 8.16 -17.87 8.83
CA TRP A 12 7.00 -17.91 7.95
C TRP A 12 7.42 -17.58 6.51
N SER A 13 6.70 -18.12 5.54
CA SER A 13 6.96 -17.96 4.11
C SER A 13 5.67 -17.66 3.34
N ALA A 14 5.78 -17.19 2.10
CA ALA A 14 4.62 -16.97 1.23
C ALA A 14 3.76 -18.22 1.02
N ALA A 15 4.35 -19.41 1.12
CA ALA A 15 3.62 -20.68 1.00
C ALA A 15 2.61 -20.86 2.16
N ASP A 16 2.97 -20.40 3.35
CA ASP A 16 2.12 -20.50 4.53
C ASP A 16 0.89 -19.59 4.44
N LEU A 17 1.04 -18.41 3.81
CA LEU A 17 -0.07 -17.45 3.62
C LEU A 17 -1.24 -18.06 2.83
N ARG A 18 -1.00 -19.05 1.98
CA ARG A 18 -2.07 -19.72 1.22
C ARG A 18 -2.98 -20.59 2.10
N GLY A 19 -2.50 -20.99 3.27
CA GLY A 19 -3.24 -21.82 4.23
C GLY A 19 -4.02 -21.00 5.27
N PHE A 20 -3.91 -19.68 5.26
CA PHE A 20 -4.57 -18.84 6.26
C PHE A 20 -6.08 -18.67 6.01
N PRO A 21 -6.86 -18.38 7.05
CA PRO A 21 -8.29 -18.15 6.94
C PRO A 21 -8.60 -16.99 5.98
N ARG A 22 -9.75 -17.09 5.30
CA ARG A 22 -10.33 -15.99 4.52
C ARG A 22 -11.37 -15.28 5.39
N ASP A 23 -10.88 -14.60 6.45
CA ASP A 23 -11.70 -13.99 7.52
C ASP A 23 -11.58 -12.47 7.55
N ASN A 24 -11.20 -11.86 6.43
CA ASN A 24 -10.98 -10.43 6.24
C ASN A 24 -9.79 -9.85 7.02
N HIS A 25 -9.06 -10.63 7.83
CA HIS A 25 -7.78 -10.19 8.38
C HIS A 25 -6.73 -10.11 7.27
N ARG A 26 -5.81 -9.16 7.42
CA ARG A 26 -4.63 -9.07 6.56
C ARG A 26 -3.49 -9.83 7.21
N TYR A 27 -2.95 -10.78 6.48
CA TYR A 27 -1.83 -11.63 6.90
C TYR A 27 -0.61 -11.25 6.06
N GLU A 28 0.43 -10.73 6.71
CA GLU A 28 1.67 -10.31 6.10
C GLU A 28 2.85 -11.02 6.79
N ILE A 29 3.97 -11.13 6.11
CA ILE A 29 5.20 -11.66 6.70
C ILE A 29 6.24 -10.55 6.68
N VAL A 30 6.83 -10.30 7.83
CA VAL A 30 7.89 -9.31 8.02
C VAL A 30 9.12 -10.04 8.54
N ASP A 31 10.15 -10.13 7.71
CA ASP A 31 11.40 -10.83 8.03
C ASP A 31 11.17 -12.21 8.65
N GLY A 32 10.23 -12.96 8.08
CA GLY A 32 9.87 -14.30 8.53
C GLY A 32 8.93 -14.35 9.75
N ALA A 33 8.52 -13.20 10.31
CA ALA A 33 7.53 -13.11 11.37
C ALA A 33 6.13 -12.84 10.80
N LEU A 34 5.12 -13.56 11.29
CA LEU A 34 3.73 -13.31 10.90
C LEU A 34 3.21 -12.03 11.55
N HIS A 35 2.69 -11.13 10.73
CA HIS A 35 1.97 -9.94 11.13
C HIS A 35 0.50 -10.07 10.74
N VAL A 36 -0.41 -9.87 11.69
CA VAL A 36 -1.86 -9.96 11.47
C VAL A 36 -2.50 -8.64 11.80
N SER A 37 -3.17 -8.04 10.82
CA SER A 37 -3.93 -6.80 11.00
C SER A 37 -5.43 -7.07 11.01
N ALA A 38 -6.17 -6.26 11.78
CA ALA A 38 -7.62 -6.34 11.82
C ALA A 38 -8.24 -6.06 10.44
N PRO A 39 -9.48 -6.52 10.20
CA PRO A 39 -10.25 -6.16 9.01
C PRO A 39 -10.32 -4.64 8.81
N LEU A 40 -10.28 -4.22 7.56
CA LEU A 40 -10.40 -2.83 7.17
C LEU A 40 -11.86 -2.40 7.19
N ASP A 41 -12.11 -1.16 7.60
CA ASP A 41 -13.46 -0.56 7.57
C ASP A 41 -13.89 -0.16 6.14
N ASP A 42 -15.19 0.05 5.94
CA ASP A 42 -15.77 0.39 4.64
C ASP A 42 -15.22 1.73 4.11
N ASP A 43 -14.98 2.70 5.00
CA ASP A 43 -14.42 4.01 4.62
C ASP A 43 -12.99 3.87 4.09
N HIS A 44 -12.20 2.97 4.66
CA HIS A 44 -10.87 2.64 4.14
C HIS A 44 -10.97 2.06 2.72
N GLN A 45 -11.88 1.11 2.51
CA GLN A 45 -12.04 0.46 1.21
C GLN A 45 -12.50 1.44 0.14
N LEU A 46 -13.47 2.31 0.44
CA LEU A 46 -13.92 3.36 -0.46
C LEU A 46 -12.80 4.34 -0.82
N LEU A 47 -11.98 4.74 0.15
CA LEU A 47 -10.82 5.60 -0.10
C LEU A 47 -9.83 4.92 -1.05
N VAL A 48 -9.51 3.66 -0.82
CA VAL A 48 -8.62 2.86 -1.69
C VAL A 48 -9.21 2.75 -3.10
N GLU A 49 -10.52 2.55 -3.23
CA GLU A 49 -11.20 2.46 -4.52
C GLU A 49 -11.10 3.76 -5.31
N HIS A 50 -11.43 4.91 -4.69
CA HIS A 50 -11.35 6.23 -5.33
C HIS A 50 -9.91 6.58 -5.71
N LEU A 51 -8.95 6.39 -4.81
CA LEU A 51 -7.53 6.60 -5.09
C LEU A 51 -7.04 5.72 -6.26
N THR A 52 -7.45 4.45 -6.27
CA THR A 52 -7.10 3.53 -7.35
C THR A 52 -7.70 3.99 -8.69
N ALA A 53 -8.94 4.51 -8.68
CA ALA A 53 -9.57 5.07 -9.87
C ALA A 53 -8.80 6.30 -10.39
N ASP A 54 -8.44 7.23 -9.52
CA ASP A 54 -7.64 8.41 -9.90
C ASP A 54 -6.29 8.01 -10.52
N LEU A 55 -5.56 7.09 -9.89
CA LEU A 55 -4.31 6.59 -10.46
C LEU A 55 -4.50 5.96 -11.85
N ARG A 56 -5.62 5.27 -12.07
CA ARG A 56 -5.95 4.64 -13.36
C ARG A 56 -6.28 5.64 -14.46
N THR A 57 -6.76 6.85 -14.14
CA THR A 57 -7.08 7.87 -15.15
C THR A 57 -5.85 8.37 -15.91
N ALA A 58 -4.69 8.38 -15.25
CA ALA A 58 -3.44 8.91 -15.80
C ALA A 58 -2.42 7.81 -16.14
N VAL A 59 -2.78 6.53 -15.92
CA VAL A 59 -1.83 5.43 -16.10
C VAL A 59 -1.37 5.32 -17.57
N PRO A 60 -0.06 5.33 -17.84
CA PRO A 60 0.44 5.17 -19.20
C PRO A 60 0.16 3.76 -19.77
N PRO A 61 0.14 3.59 -21.10
CA PRO A 61 -0.04 2.29 -21.72
C PRO A 61 0.96 1.23 -21.21
N GLY A 62 0.45 0.04 -20.92
CA GLY A 62 1.25 -1.09 -20.43
C GLY A 62 1.46 -1.14 -18.92
N TRP A 63 1.23 -0.05 -18.19
CA TRP A 63 1.25 -0.04 -16.74
C TRP A 63 -0.02 -0.63 -16.14
N THR A 64 0.04 -1.05 -14.88
CA THR A 64 -1.14 -1.62 -14.19
C THR A 64 -1.26 -1.01 -12.79
N VAL A 65 -2.46 -0.53 -12.43
CA VAL A 65 -2.82 -0.10 -11.07
C VAL A 65 -3.76 -1.13 -10.47
N THR A 66 -3.40 -1.68 -9.33
CA THR A 66 -4.16 -2.76 -8.68
C THR A 66 -4.10 -2.67 -7.16
N ALA A 67 -5.19 -3.09 -6.51
CA ALA A 67 -5.29 -3.29 -5.07
C ALA A 67 -5.14 -4.78 -4.65
N ALA A 68 -4.80 -5.67 -5.60
CA ALA A 68 -4.89 -7.12 -5.39
C ALA A 68 -3.53 -7.85 -5.41
N VAL A 69 -2.42 -7.13 -5.58
CA VAL A 69 -1.08 -7.74 -5.70
C VAL A 69 -0.22 -7.32 -4.53
N GLY A 70 0.27 -8.30 -3.81
CA GLY A 70 1.28 -8.10 -2.77
C GLY A 70 2.68 -7.87 -3.35
N VAL A 71 3.60 -7.46 -2.52
CA VAL A 71 4.98 -7.16 -2.87
C VAL A 71 5.93 -8.04 -2.05
N ARG A 72 6.89 -8.64 -2.72
CA ARG A 72 8.01 -9.33 -2.08
C ARG A 72 9.13 -8.33 -1.80
N ALA A 73 9.37 -7.99 -0.54
CA ALA A 73 10.41 -7.06 -0.12
C ALA A 73 11.45 -7.79 0.73
N GLY A 74 12.54 -8.26 0.12
CA GLY A 74 13.54 -9.08 0.81
C GLY A 74 12.95 -10.39 1.35
N GLY A 75 13.05 -10.60 2.67
CA GLY A 75 12.42 -11.70 3.40
C GLY A 75 10.96 -11.50 3.76
N SER A 76 10.37 -10.34 3.37
CA SER A 76 9.03 -9.93 3.73
C SER A 76 8.04 -10.09 2.56
N TYR A 77 6.78 -10.31 2.90
CA TYR A 77 5.65 -10.43 1.97
C TYR A 77 4.54 -9.51 2.45
N LEU A 78 4.41 -8.35 1.80
CA LEU A 78 3.53 -7.24 2.20
C LEU A 78 2.39 -7.07 1.20
N THR A 79 1.24 -6.64 1.68
CA THR A 79 0.05 -6.40 0.84
C THR A 79 -0.34 -4.93 0.92
N PRO A 80 0.30 -4.05 0.13
CA PRO A 80 -0.07 -2.63 0.08
C PRO A 80 -1.52 -2.47 -0.38
N ASP A 81 -2.14 -1.37 0.01
CA ASP A 81 -3.51 -1.07 -0.39
C ASP A 81 -3.61 -0.81 -1.90
N VAL A 82 -2.61 -0.15 -2.50
CA VAL A 82 -2.50 -0.01 -3.95
C VAL A 82 -1.05 -0.25 -4.39
N THR A 83 -0.91 -0.97 -5.51
CA THR A 83 0.38 -1.22 -6.18
C THR A 83 0.29 -0.73 -7.63
N VAL A 84 1.29 0.02 -8.07
CA VAL A 84 1.47 0.37 -9.48
C VAL A 84 2.61 -0.46 -10.06
N LEU A 85 2.28 -1.25 -11.06
CA LEU A 85 3.20 -2.16 -11.73
C LEU A 85 3.70 -1.58 -13.05
N ARG A 86 4.99 -1.79 -13.33
CA ARG A 86 5.65 -1.39 -14.58
C ARG A 86 5.15 -2.22 -15.77
N PRO A 87 5.35 -1.72 -17.01
CA PRO A 87 5.07 -2.50 -18.22
C PRO A 87 5.84 -3.83 -18.24
N GLY A 88 5.18 -4.88 -18.72
CA GLY A 88 5.82 -6.20 -18.88
C GLY A 88 5.83 -7.05 -17.60
N THR A 89 5.33 -6.55 -16.48
CA THR A 89 5.21 -7.33 -15.23
C THR A 89 4.35 -8.58 -15.47
N PRO A 90 4.85 -9.77 -15.12
CA PRO A 90 4.07 -11.00 -15.23
C PRO A 90 2.83 -10.93 -14.34
N ARG A 91 1.66 -11.25 -14.90
CA ARG A 91 0.39 -11.27 -14.15
C ARG A 91 0.13 -12.59 -13.41
N ALA A 92 1.10 -13.50 -13.45
CA ALA A 92 1.00 -14.82 -12.81
C ALA A 92 1.56 -14.76 -11.40
N GLY A 93 0.68 -14.76 -10.39
CA GLY A 93 1.07 -14.86 -9.00
C GLY A 93 0.42 -13.79 -8.10
N ALA A 94 0.45 -14.05 -6.79
CA ALA A 94 -0.06 -13.13 -5.77
C ALA A 94 0.98 -12.06 -5.35
N TRP A 95 2.23 -12.19 -5.79
CA TRP A 95 3.38 -11.38 -5.33
C TRP A 95 4.15 -10.84 -6.52
N ALA A 96 4.32 -9.51 -6.55
CA ALA A 96 5.19 -8.83 -7.49
C ALA A 96 6.63 -8.79 -6.96
N ASP A 97 7.60 -8.85 -7.86
CA ASP A 97 8.98 -8.54 -7.56
C ASP A 97 9.18 -7.03 -7.44
N PRO A 98 10.04 -6.54 -6.51
CA PRO A 98 10.22 -5.11 -6.29
C PRO A 98 10.60 -4.34 -7.56
N GLY A 99 11.40 -4.92 -8.44
CA GLY A 99 11.79 -4.33 -9.71
C GLY A 99 10.63 -4.03 -10.66
N ASP A 100 9.52 -4.77 -10.51
CA ASP A 100 8.29 -4.58 -11.28
C ASP A 100 7.37 -3.52 -10.67
N VAL A 101 7.64 -3.10 -9.42
CA VAL A 101 6.81 -2.15 -8.68
C VAL A 101 7.36 -0.74 -8.81
N ALA A 102 6.54 0.19 -9.25
CA ALA A 102 6.91 1.60 -9.37
C ALA A 102 6.41 2.46 -8.21
N LEU A 103 5.26 2.09 -7.62
CA LEU A 103 4.68 2.77 -6.48
C LEU A 103 3.96 1.76 -5.60
N VAL A 104 4.10 1.92 -4.29
CA VAL A 104 3.21 1.33 -3.29
C VAL A 104 2.48 2.41 -2.53
N VAL A 105 1.21 2.17 -2.20
CA VAL A 105 0.39 3.07 -1.39
C VAL A 105 -0.15 2.31 -0.19
N GLU A 106 -0.01 2.93 0.99
CA GLU A 106 -0.63 2.46 2.23
C GLU A 106 -1.61 3.51 2.75
N VAL A 107 -2.82 3.10 3.04
CA VAL A 107 -3.85 3.93 3.67
C VAL A 107 -3.90 3.57 5.14
N GLU A 108 -3.55 4.52 6.00
CA GLU A 108 -3.50 4.28 7.44
C GLU A 108 -4.86 3.94 8.03
N CYS A 109 -4.87 2.90 8.86
CA CYS A 109 -5.95 2.66 9.79
C CYS A 109 -5.41 2.68 11.24
N PRO A 110 -6.25 2.85 12.26
CA PRO A 110 -5.79 2.93 13.64
C PRO A 110 -4.92 1.74 14.08
N SER A 111 -5.24 0.54 13.61
CA SER A 111 -4.52 -0.70 13.95
C SER A 111 -3.18 -0.86 13.24
N SER A 112 -3.00 -0.31 12.04
CA SER A 112 -1.77 -0.44 11.23
C SER A 112 -0.87 0.79 11.28
N ARG A 113 -1.34 1.93 11.80
CA ARG A 113 -0.65 3.24 11.73
C ARG A 113 0.83 3.18 12.03
N ARG A 114 1.21 2.55 13.15
CA ARG A 114 2.63 2.46 13.53
C ARG A 114 3.45 1.64 12.53
N PHE A 115 2.87 0.59 12.00
CA PHE A 115 3.50 -0.30 11.05
C PHE A 115 3.69 0.40 9.70
N ASP A 116 2.65 1.07 9.20
CA ASP A 116 2.66 1.82 7.94
C ASP A 116 3.57 3.06 7.97
N ARG A 117 3.80 3.63 9.18
CA ARG A 117 4.69 4.80 9.35
C ARG A 117 6.15 4.44 9.59
N CYS A 118 6.41 3.35 10.31
CA CYS A 118 7.75 3.11 10.88
C CYS A 118 8.42 1.85 10.36
N VAL A 119 7.69 0.88 9.84
CA VAL A 119 8.26 -0.41 9.43
C VAL A 119 8.21 -0.59 7.92
N LYS A 120 7.01 -0.57 7.32
CA LYS A 120 6.84 -0.80 5.88
C LYS A 120 7.67 0.12 4.98
N PRO A 121 7.80 1.45 5.26
CA PRO A 121 8.62 2.32 4.42
C PRO A 121 10.07 1.85 4.29
N GLY A 122 10.67 1.41 5.39
CA GLY A 122 12.04 0.85 5.36
C GLY A 122 12.12 -0.39 4.47
N LEU A 123 11.20 -1.33 4.63
CA LEU A 123 11.17 -2.56 3.83
C LEU A 123 10.99 -2.29 2.33
N TYR A 124 10.11 -1.36 1.96
CA TYR A 124 9.92 -0.98 0.56
C TYR A 124 11.13 -0.23 -0.02
N ALA A 125 11.74 0.66 0.77
CA ALA A 125 12.94 1.39 0.35
C ALA A 125 14.14 0.46 0.16
N ASP A 126 14.37 -0.48 1.09
CA ASP A 126 15.42 -1.49 1.00
C ASP A 126 15.23 -2.42 -0.21
N ALA A 127 13.97 -2.73 -0.53
CA ALA A 127 13.62 -3.49 -1.73
C ALA A 127 13.82 -2.70 -3.04
N GLY A 128 14.09 -1.39 -2.98
CA GLY A 128 14.39 -0.57 -4.15
C GLY A 128 13.17 0.06 -4.84
N ILE A 129 12.00 0.04 -4.23
CA ILE A 129 10.80 0.68 -4.80
C ILE A 129 10.97 2.21 -4.79
N GLU A 130 10.78 2.86 -5.94
CA GLU A 130 11.13 4.26 -6.13
C GLU A 130 10.18 5.24 -5.45
N ALA A 131 8.88 4.94 -5.43
CA ALA A 131 7.87 5.81 -4.85
C ALA A 131 7.03 5.09 -3.81
N PHE A 132 6.73 5.79 -2.74
CA PHE A 132 5.86 5.35 -1.65
C PHE A 132 4.89 6.47 -1.29
N TRP A 133 3.59 6.18 -1.23
CA TRP A 133 2.60 7.11 -0.74
C TRP A 133 1.95 6.56 0.52
N ARG A 134 1.85 7.40 1.53
CA ARG A 134 1.13 7.12 2.75
C ARG A 134 -0.05 8.07 2.86
N ILE A 135 -1.24 7.52 2.97
CA ILE A 135 -2.48 8.29 3.07
C ILE A 135 -2.94 8.27 4.52
N GLU A 136 -2.87 9.43 5.14
CA GLU A 136 -3.36 9.62 6.51
C GLU A 136 -4.83 10.01 6.49
N ARG A 137 -5.65 9.28 7.25
CA ARG A 137 -7.07 9.58 7.43
C ARG A 137 -7.21 10.57 8.59
N THR A 138 -7.66 11.81 8.32
CA THR A 138 -7.88 12.84 9.33
C THR A 138 -9.36 13.24 9.39
N SER A 139 -9.77 13.95 10.46
CA SER A 139 -11.13 14.48 10.60
C SER A 139 -11.52 15.48 9.49
N ASN A 140 -10.53 16.09 8.85
CA ASN A 140 -10.72 17.07 7.78
C ASN A 140 -10.60 16.46 6.38
N GLY A 141 -10.52 15.15 6.27
CA GLY A 141 -10.30 14.40 5.04
C GLY A 141 -8.89 13.79 4.95
N PRO A 142 -8.60 13.04 3.89
CA PRO A 142 -7.32 12.38 3.73
C PRO A 142 -6.19 13.36 3.40
N VAL A 143 -5.00 13.09 3.94
CA VAL A 143 -3.76 13.78 3.62
C VAL A 143 -2.83 12.79 2.93
N ALA A 144 -2.34 13.12 1.74
CA ALA A 144 -1.37 12.30 1.03
C ALA A 144 0.06 12.76 1.34
N HIS A 145 0.89 11.85 1.86
CA HIS A 145 2.32 12.05 2.04
C HIS A 145 3.06 11.27 0.96
N LEU A 146 3.68 12.00 0.03
CA LEU A 146 4.38 11.45 -1.13
C LEU A 146 5.87 11.39 -0.81
N TYR A 147 6.44 10.20 -0.92
CA TYR A 147 7.85 9.95 -0.65
C TYR A 147 8.54 9.42 -1.89
N ASN A 148 9.76 9.89 -2.12
CA ASN A 148 10.65 9.40 -3.16
C ASN A 148 11.87 8.74 -2.53
N ARG A 149 12.33 7.65 -3.13
CA ARG A 149 13.51 6.94 -2.65
C ARG A 149 14.77 7.75 -2.98
N ALA A 150 15.53 8.10 -1.93
CA ALA A 150 16.83 8.75 -2.06
C ALA A 150 17.90 7.76 -2.54
N ALA A 151 18.99 8.27 -3.09
CA ALA A 151 20.15 7.47 -3.49
C ALA A 151 20.77 6.68 -2.32
N ALA A 152 20.61 7.19 -1.07
CA ALA A 152 21.06 6.52 0.15
C ALA A 152 20.15 5.34 0.59
N GLY A 153 19.08 5.05 -0.15
CA GLY A 153 18.27 3.87 0.08
C GLY A 153 17.12 4.04 1.08
N HIS A 154 16.81 5.25 1.51
CA HIS A 154 15.64 5.56 2.35
C HIS A 154 14.65 6.42 1.59
N TYR A 155 13.45 6.62 2.15
CA TYR A 155 12.47 7.54 1.59
C TYR A 155 12.60 8.93 2.19
N ASP A 156 12.71 9.94 1.32
CA ASP A 156 12.55 11.35 1.68
C ASP A 156 11.12 11.79 1.40
N LEU A 157 10.54 12.55 2.34
CA LEU A 157 9.25 13.18 2.11
C LEU A 157 9.39 14.25 1.03
N HIS A 158 8.86 13.96 -0.16
CA HIS A 158 8.84 14.90 -1.26
C HIS A 158 7.77 15.98 -1.06
N ARG A 159 6.56 15.57 -0.67
CA ARG A 159 5.42 16.49 -0.48
C ARG A 159 4.33 15.91 0.40
N SER A 160 3.66 16.80 1.16
CA SER A 160 2.35 16.50 1.76
C SER A 160 1.27 17.30 1.04
N VAL A 161 0.17 16.63 0.69
CA VAL A 161 -0.98 17.22 -0.01
C VAL A 161 -2.18 17.14 0.92
N ASN A 162 -2.66 18.29 1.39
CA ASN A 162 -3.80 18.37 2.29
C ASN A 162 -5.15 18.28 1.53
N PRO A 163 -6.26 17.99 2.23
CA PRO A 163 -7.59 18.14 1.66
C PRO A 163 -7.78 19.54 1.10
N GLY A 164 -8.40 19.67 -0.08
CA GLY A 164 -8.56 20.93 -0.79
C GLY A 164 -7.35 21.39 -1.62
N GLN A 165 -6.23 20.73 -1.54
CA GLN A 165 -5.10 20.91 -2.46
C GLN A 165 -5.19 19.93 -3.63
N CYS A 166 -4.68 20.36 -4.79
CA CYS A 166 -4.48 19.52 -5.95
C CYS A 166 -3.07 19.78 -6.50
N VAL A 167 -2.26 18.77 -6.62
CA VAL A 167 -0.88 18.86 -7.11
C VAL A 167 -0.62 17.78 -8.14
N THR A 168 0.34 18.01 -9.05
CA THR A 168 0.84 16.95 -9.91
C THR A 168 1.99 16.24 -9.20
N ALA A 169 1.88 14.93 -9.01
CA ALA A 169 2.99 14.07 -8.67
C ALA A 169 3.68 13.60 -9.96
N GLU A 170 5.01 13.59 -9.97
CA GLU A 170 5.80 13.18 -11.14
C GLU A 170 6.11 11.68 -11.12
N LEU A 171 6.11 11.06 -9.95
CA LEU A 171 6.37 9.63 -9.77
C LEU A 171 5.11 8.91 -9.25
N PRO A 172 4.84 7.71 -9.78
CA PRO A 172 5.59 6.92 -10.77
C PRO A 172 5.40 7.40 -12.22
N TYR A 173 4.44 8.26 -12.46
CA TYR A 173 4.12 9.00 -13.69
C TYR A 173 3.35 10.25 -13.32
N ALA A 174 3.27 11.23 -14.21
CA ALA A 174 2.54 12.47 -13.94
C ALA A 174 1.05 12.18 -13.67
N VAL A 175 0.60 12.42 -12.45
CA VAL A 175 -0.79 12.18 -12.01
C VAL A 175 -1.26 13.27 -11.06
N GLN A 176 -2.51 13.67 -11.18
CA GLN A 176 -3.13 14.60 -10.24
C GLN A 176 -3.40 13.91 -8.90
N VAL A 177 -2.94 14.54 -7.82
CA VAL A 177 -3.17 14.11 -6.44
C VAL A 177 -4.07 15.14 -5.78
N ALA A 178 -5.33 14.77 -5.57
CA ALA A 178 -6.37 15.62 -5.01
C ALA A 178 -7.12 14.87 -3.89
N PRO A 179 -6.57 14.80 -2.66
CA PRO A 179 -7.10 13.93 -1.60
C PRO A 179 -8.59 14.11 -1.29
N ALA A 180 -9.16 15.30 -1.52
CA ALA A 180 -10.59 15.53 -1.32
C ALA A 180 -11.48 14.65 -2.22
N THR A 181 -11.01 14.21 -3.38
CA THR A 181 -11.77 13.34 -4.30
C THR A 181 -11.90 11.91 -3.80
N TRP A 182 -11.07 11.52 -2.84
CA TRP A 182 -11.05 10.15 -2.28
C TRP A 182 -12.00 9.97 -1.09
N THR A 183 -12.64 11.06 -0.67
CA THR A 183 -13.56 11.05 0.47
C THR A 183 -14.98 10.76 -0.01
N PRO A 184 -15.71 9.78 0.55
CA PRO A 184 -17.12 9.64 0.27
C PRO A 184 -17.90 10.89 0.73
N PRO A 185 -19.01 11.25 0.05
CA PRO A 185 -19.78 12.47 0.34
C PRO A 185 -20.30 12.59 1.79
N ALA A 186 -20.28 11.52 2.57
CA ALA A 186 -20.82 11.44 3.93
C ALA A 186 -19.82 11.74 5.06
N TRP A 187 -18.55 12.06 4.76
CA TRP A 187 -17.54 12.32 5.82
C TRP A 187 -17.68 13.72 6.47
N GLY A 188 -18.57 14.55 5.99
CA GLY A 188 -18.83 15.92 6.49
C GLY A 188 -19.90 16.04 7.58
N GLY A 189 -20.39 14.94 8.17
CA GLY A 189 -21.51 15.05 9.09
C GLY A 189 -21.69 13.87 10.03
N ARG A 190 -20.97 13.80 11.11
CA ARG A 190 -21.40 13.27 12.42
C ARG A 190 -20.62 13.95 13.53
#